data_4e66ed935765c769be706c6090a38057
#
_entry.id   4e66ed935765c769be706c6090a38057
#
_cell.length_a   1.000
_cell.length_b   1.000
_cell.length_c   1.000
_cell.angle_alpha   90.00
_cell.angle_beta   90.00
_cell.angle_gamma   90.00
#
_symmetry.space_group_name_H-M   'P 1'
#
loop_
_entity.id
_entity.type
_entity.pdbx_description
1 polymer ?
#
loop_
_entity_poly.entity_id
_entity_poly.type
_entity_poly.pdbx_seq_one_letter_code
_entity_poly.pdbx_strand_id
1 'polypeptide(L)'
;MQTSRHLTTIGFDADDTLWQNEQSFQLTQDRLTDLLQAHVDPAHVRKSLLEVSMRNLEHYGFGIKSFTLAMIETAIEVTEGRAPASVVQEILGYGREMAAHPVETLPHARETLEALAGAYRVVLITKGDLFDQERKLMQSGLGDLFDAVEIVSQKTAATYAKVFSRHGEGVERSMMVGNSLRSDVLPAIEAGSWGVFVPHELTWAAEHADEPADSVRFRRLDHLGKLIPLIEEIG
;
A
#
# COMPACT_ATOMS: atom_id res chain seq x y z
N MET A 1 37.59 -3.63 -13.71
CA MET A 1 36.62 -2.63 -14.16
C MET A 1 35.30 -2.99 -13.51
N GLN A 2 34.84 -2.21 -12.53
CA GLN A 2 33.47 -2.37 -12.00
C GLN A 2 32.53 -1.97 -13.14
N THR A 3 31.77 -2.92 -13.65
CA THR A 3 30.61 -2.61 -14.50
C THR A 3 29.70 -1.70 -13.70
N SER A 4 29.54 -0.45 -14.15
CA SER A 4 28.61 0.48 -13.53
C SER A 4 27.22 -0.16 -13.57
N ARG A 5 26.68 -0.59 -12.42
CA ARG A 5 25.32 -1.11 -12.33
C ARG A 5 24.35 -0.06 -12.88
N HIS A 6 23.46 -0.45 -13.73
CA HIS A 6 22.46 0.47 -14.29
C HIS A 6 21.49 0.95 -13.19
N LEU A 7 21.08 0.05 -12.27
CA LEU A 7 20.24 0.37 -11.12
C LEU A 7 21.09 0.59 -9.86
N THR A 8 20.72 1.57 -9.07
CA THR A 8 21.37 1.91 -7.78
C THR A 8 20.39 1.95 -6.62
N THR A 9 19.10 2.19 -6.90
CA THR A 9 18.08 2.38 -5.87
C THR A 9 16.84 1.56 -6.16
N ILE A 10 16.36 0.82 -5.14
CA ILE A 10 15.14 0.02 -5.22
C ILE A 10 14.16 0.53 -4.17
N GLY A 11 13.04 1.07 -4.63
CA GLY A 11 11.91 1.46 -3.79
C GLY A 11 10.92 0.30 -3.64
N PHE A 12 10.41 0.12 -2.44
CA PHE A 12 9.36 -0.86 -2.15
C PHE A 12 8.13 -0.17 -1.59
N ASP A 13 6.96 -0.55 -2.08
CA ASP A 13 5.74 -0.37 -1.34
C ASP A 13 5.69 -1.32 -0.13
N ALA A 14 4.80 -1.05 0.81
CA ALA A 14 4.69 -1.78 2.06
C ALA A 14 3.48 -2.72 2.09
N ASP A 15 2.29 -2.13 2.11
CA ASP A 15 1.01 -2.83 2.31
C ASP A 15 0.68 -3.71 1.10
N ASP A 16 0.44 -4.99 1.33
CA ASP A 16 0.19 -6.01 0.30
C ASP A 16 1.33 -6.22 -0.71
N THR A 17 2.51 -5.66 -0.40
CA THR A 17 3.77 -5.92 -1.10
C THR A 17 4.76 -6.64 -0.18
N LEU A 18 4.96 -6.14 1.04
CA LEU A 18 5.88 -6.71 2.04
C LEU A 18 5.18 -7.39 3.20
N TRP A 19 3.96 -6.97 3.51
CA TRP A 19 3.10 -7.55 4.56
C TRP A 19 1.63 -7.46 4.19
N GLN A 20 0.81 -8.33 4.80
CA GLN A 20 -0.64 -8.36 4.63
C GLN A 20 -1.29 -7.08 5.16
N ASN A 21 -2.25 -6.54 4.41
CA ASN A 21 -3.02 -5.37 4.82
C ASN A 21 -4.50 -5.43 4.38
N GLU A 22 -4.78 -5.56 3.09
CA GLU A 22 -6.14 -5.49 2.54
C GLU A 22 -7.08 -6.54 3.13
N GLN A 23 -6.56 -7.71 3.49
CA GLN A 23 -7.35 -8.76 4.14
C GLN A 23 -8.03 -8.26 5.43
N SER A 24 -7.32 -7.49 6.25
CA SER A 24 -7.87 -6.91 7.49
C SER A 24 -8.98 -5.90 7.20
N PHE A 25 -8.83 -5.10 6.16
CA PHE A 25 -9.86 -4.15 5.73
C PHE A 25 -11.11 -4.87 5.23
N GLN A 26 -10.97 -5.90 4.41
CA GLN A 26 -12.11 -6.67 3.90
C GLN A 26 -12.87 -7.39 5.01
N LEU A 27 -12.17 -8.06 5.93
CA LEU A 27 -12.80 -8.69 7.10
C LEU A 27 -13.57 -7.67 7.95
N THR A 28 -13.02 -6.48 8.13
CA THR A 28 -13.69 -5.42 8.90
C THR A 28 -14.89 -4.84 8.16
N GLN A 29 -14.82 -4.73 6.83
CA GLN A 29 -15.96 -4.35 5.98
C GLN A 29 -17.10 -5.38 6.07
N ASP A 30 -16.77 -6.67 6.12
CA ASP A 30 -17.78 -7.74 6.29
C ASP A 30 -18.44 -7.60 7.67
N ARG A 31 -17.68 -7.39 8.74
CA ARG A 31 -18.21 -7.15 10.09
C ARG A 31 -19.12 -5.92 10.16
N LEU A 32 -18.76 -4.82 9.49
CA LEU A 32 -19.64 -3.64 9.39
C LEU A 32 -20.96 -3.99 8.69
N THR A 33 -20.88 -4.76 7.60
CA THR A 33 -22.02 -5.20 6.84
C THR A 33 -22.96 -6.04 7.70
N ASP A 34 -22.41 -6.99 8.46
CA ASP A 34 -23.16 -7.83 9.40
C ASP A 34 -23.77 -7.02 10.55
N LEU A 35 -23.05 -6.03 11.06
CA LEU A 35 -23.54 -5.14 12.11
C LEU A 35 -24.78 -4.34 11.68
N LEU A 36 -24.83 -3.94 10.41
CA LEU A 36 -25.91 -3.11 9.86
C LEU A 36 -27.01 -3.91 9.14
N GLN A 37 -26.87 -5.22 8.94
CA GLN A 37 -27.78 -6.05 8.15
C GLN A 37 -29.24 -6.04 8.63
N ALA A 38 -29.47 -5.77 9.92
CA ALA A 38 -30.83 -5.65 10.46
C ALA A 38 -31.55 -4.37 10.00
N HIS A 39 -30.82 -3.41 9.46
CA HIS A 39 -31.32 -2.07 9.11
C HIS A 39 -31.23 -1.77 7.62
N VAL A 40 -30.24 -2.34 6.92
CA VAL A 40 -29.88 -1.97 5.54
C VAL A 40 -29.39 -3.19 4.77
N ASP A 41 -29.69 -3.22 3.47
CA ASP A 41 -29.19 -4.24 2.56
C ASP A 41 -27.63 -4.27 2.54
N PRO A 42 -26.99 -5.44 2.68
CA PRO A 42 -25.55 -5.62 2.66
C PRO A 42 -24.81 -4.99 1.47
N ALA A 43 -25.39 -5.11 0.27
CA ALA A 43 -24.80 -4.53 -0.94
C ALA A 43 -24.81 -2.99 -0.90
N HIS A 44 -25.86 -2.40 -0.32
CA HIS A 44 -25.93 -0.96 -0.13
C HIS A 44 -24.89 -0.46 0.88
N VAL A 45 -24.68 -1.17 1.99
CA VAL A 45 -23.63 -0.84 2.97
C VAL A 45 -22.25 -0.83 2.33
N ARG A 46 -21.88 -1.87 1.55
CA ARG A 46 -20.59 -1.97 0.88
C ARG A 46 -20.37 -0.83 -0.12
N LYS A 47 -21.40 -0.54 -0.93
CA LYS A 47 -21.34 0.54 -1.91
C LYS A 47 -21.15 1.90 -1.22
N SER A 48 -21.94 2.19 -0.20
CA SER A 48 -21.87 3.44 0.56
C SER A 48 -20.52 3.60 1.25
N LEU A 49 -19.97 2.51 1.84
CA LEU A 49 -18.65 2.55 2.47
C LEU A 49 -17.55 2.91 1.47
N LEU A 50 -17.60 2.36 0.25
CA LEU A 50 -16.64 2.73 -0.80
C LEU A 50 -16.77 4.21 -1.17
N GLU A 51 -17.98 4.70 -1.39
CA GLU A 51 -18.24 6.10 -1.75
C GLU A 51 -17.77 7.06 -0.63
N VAL A 52 -18.09 6.75 0.62
CA VAL A 52 -17.65 7.53 1.79
C VAL A 52 -16.13 7.48 1.94
N SER A 53 -15.52 6.30 1.81
CA SER A 53 -14.07 6.16 1.90
C SER A 53 -13.36 7.00 0.85
N MET A 54 -13.83 6.98 -0.40
CA MET A 54 -13.25 7.78 -1.49
C MET A 54 -13.39 9.28 -1.23
N ARG A 55 -14.55 9.74 -0.77
CA ARG A 55 -14.79 11.13 -0.40
C ARG A 55 -13.87 11.60 0.74
N ASN A 56 -13.64 10.73 1.71
CA ASN A 56 -12.86 11.04 2.90
C ASN A 56 -11.34 11.04 2.68
N LEU A 57 -10.83 10.50 1.56
CA LEU A 57 -9.40 10.51 1.26
C LEU A 57 -8.81 11.92 1.20
N GLU A 58 -9.55 12.90 0.69
CA GLU A 58 -9.09 14.29 0.59
C GLU A 58 -8.95 14.96 1.96
N HIS A 59 -9.72 14.51 2.96
CA HIS A 59 -9.78 15.11 4.29
C HIS A 59 -8.91 14.38 5.32
N TYR A 60 -8.92 13.05 5.29
CA TYR A 60 -8.30 12.22 6.33
C TYR A 60 -7.14 11.36 5.81
N GLY A 61 -6.92 11.33 4.49
CA GLY A 61 -5.89 10.48 3.87
C GLY A 61 -6.21 8.98 3.95
N PHE A 62 -5.18 8.17 3.82
CA PHE A 62 -5.28 6.70 3.87
C PHE A 62 -5.09 6.16 5.29
N GLY A 63 -5.50 4.90 5.52
CA GLY A 63 -5.19 4.13 6.71
C GLY A 63 -6.38 3.88 7.62
N ILE A 64 -6.13 3.16 8.73
CA ILE A 64 -7.15 2.63 9.65
C ILE A 64 -8.03 3.74 10.25
N LYS A 65 -7.44 4.89 10.60
CA LYS A 65 -8.20 6.01 11.20
C LYS A 65 -9.22 6.58 10.20
N SER A 66 -8.80 6.84 8.97
CA SER A 66 -9.69 7.29 7.90
C SER A 66 -10.79 6.27 7.62
N PHE A 67 -10.45 4.99 7.55
CA PHE A 67 -11.40 3.91 7.34
C PHE A 67 -12.40 3.78 8.50
N THR A 68 -11.95 3.93 9.76
CA THR A 68 -12.84 3.92 10.92
C THR A 68 -13.84 5.08 10.87
N LEU A 69 -13.40 6.27 10.48
CA LEU A 69 -14.29 7.42 10.29
C LEU A 69 -15.27 7.18 9.14
N ALA A 70 -14.81 6.59 8.04
CA ALA A 70 -15.69 6.23 6.92
C ALA A 70 -16.75 5.20 7.32
N MET A 71 -16.42 4.21 8.13
CA MET A 71 -17.39 3.24 8.67
C MET A 71 -18.46 3.91 9.55
N ILE A 72 -18.05 4.84 10.42
CA ILE A 72 -18.99 5.58 11.28
C ILE A 72 -19.91 6.45 10.43
N GLU A 73 -19.36 7.20 9.47
CA GLU A 73 -20.13 8.04 8.57
C GLU A 73 -21.09 7.23 7.71
N THR A 74 -20.63 6.10 7.17
CA THR A 74 -21.48 5.14 6.45
C THR A 74 -22.65 4.67 7.32
N ALA A 75 -22.39 4.25 8.55
CA ALA A 75 -23.45 3.79 9.46
C ALA A 75 -24.50 4.88 9.72
N ILE A 76 -24.05 6.14 9.87
CA ILE A 76 -24.97 7.30 10.04
C ILE A 76 -25.80 7.52 8.76
N GLU A 77 -25.16 7.54 7.60
CA GLU A 77 -25.84 7.81 6.31
C GLU A 77 -26.86 6.74 5.97
N VAL A 78 -26.45 5.45 5.98
CA VAL A 78 -27.33 4.35 5.57
C VAL A 78 -28.49 4.09 6.55
N THR A 79 -28.39 4.56 7.78
CA THR A 79 -29.48 4.50 8.78
C THR A 79 -30.26 5.82 8.89
N GLU A 80 -29.99 6.81 8.02
CA GLU A 80 -30.65 8.12 8.03
C GLU A 80 -30.50 8.83 9.41
N GLY A 81 -29.33 8.75 10.02
CA GLY A 81 -29.03 9.34 11.34
C GLY A 81 -29.59 8.57 12.51
N ARG A 82 -30.09 7.34 12.33
CA ARG A 82 -30.71 6.51 13.37
C ARG A 82 -29.76 5.45 13.94
N ALA A 83 -28.50 5.43 13.53
CA ALA A 83 -27.52 4.50 14.08
C ALA A 83 -27.40 4.69 15.60
N PRO A 84 -27.64 3.64 16.42
CA PRO A 84 -27.50 3.76 17.87
C PRO A 84 -26.01 3.97 18.26
N ALA A 85 -25.78 4.63 19.39
CA ALA A 85 -24.42 4.85 19.91
C ALA A 85 -23.64 3.53 20.10
N SER A 86 -24.32 2.42 20.36
CA SER A 86 -23.68 1.08 20.45
C SER A 86 -23.06 0.65 19.13
N VAL A 87 -23.67 0.95 17.97
CA VAL A 87 -23.08 0.68 16.64
C VAL A 87 -21.79 1.50 16.45
N VAL A 88 -21.82 2.79 16.80
CA VAL A 88 -20.61 3.62 16.72
C VAL A 88 -19.51 3.10 17.66
N GLN A 89 -19.88 2.68 18.86
CA GLN A 89 -18.93 2.10 19.81
C GLN A 89 -18.29 0.80 19.30
N GLU A 90 -19.06 -0.04 18.61
CA GLU A 90 -18.57 -1.29 18.00
C GLU A 90 -17.63 -1.01 16.85
N ILE A 91 -17.95 -0.06 15.96
CA ILE A 91 -17.07 0.38 14.87
C ILE A 91 -15.74 0.94 15.40
N LEU A 92 -15.77 1.72 16.48
CA LEU A 92 -14.54 2.15 17.16
C LEU A 92 -13.73 0.98 17.73
N GLY A 93 -14.41 -0.09 18.17
CA GLY A 93 -13.80 -1.36 18.55
C GLY A 93 -13.05 -1.99 17.38
N TYR A 94 -13.69 -2.11 16.22
CA TYR A 94 -13.08 -2.64 14.98
C TYR A 94 -11.81 -1.87 14.60
N GLY A 95 -11.84 -0.53 14.61
CA GLY A 95 -10.67 0.28 14.33
C GLY A 95 -9.50 0.03 15.29
N ARG A 96 -9.79 -0.17 16.60
CA ARG A 96 -8.75 -0.52 17.59
C ARG A 96 -8.18 -1.92 17.35
N GLU A 97 -9.00 -2.89 17.00
CA GLU A 97 -8.58 -4.25 16.69
C GLU A 97 -7.68 -4.27 15.45
N MET A 98 -8.07 -3.55 14.39
CA MET A 98 -7.20 -3.38 13.20
C MET A 98 -5.85 -2.76 13.57
N ALA A 99 -5.85 -1.70 14.37
CA ALA A 99 -4.62 -1.03 14.81
C ALA A 99 -3.75 -1.91 15.70
N ALA A 100 -4.31 -2.89 16.39
CA ALA A 100 -3.60 -3.84 17.24
C ALA A 100 -3.22 -5.15 16.53
N HIS A 101 -3.70 -5.35 15.29
CA HIS A 101 -3.46 -6.59 14.55
C HIS A 101 -1.96 -6.80 14.29
N PRO A 102 -1.42 -8.00 14.53
CA PRO A 102 -0.04 -8.34 14.20
C PRO A 102 0.26 -8.15 12.71
N VAL A 103 1.48 -7.76 12.40
CA VAL A 103 1.94 -7.63 11.02
C VAL A 103 2.49 -8.97 10.53
N GLU A 104 1.88 -9.51 9.48
CA GLU A 104 2.30 -10.74 8.83
C GLU A 104 3.04 -10.42 7.52
N THR A 105 4.34 -10.73 7.48
CA THR A 105 5.14 -10.52 6.26
C THR A 105 4.74 -11.49 5.16
N LEU A 106 4.73 -10.98 3.93
CA LEU A 106 4.48 -11.79 2.75
C LEU A 106 5.66 -12.71 2.41
N PRO A 107 5.41 -13.83 1.71
CA PRO A 107 6.47 -14.71 1.24
C PRO A 107 7.54 -13.97 0.44
N HIS A 108 8.79 -14.31 0.66
CA HIS A 108 9.98 -13.75 -0.01
C HIS A 108 10.29 -12.28 0.34
N ALA A 109 9.51 -11.58 1.17
CA ALA A 109 9.78 -10.17 1.49
C ALA A 109 11.14 -10.00 2.17
N ARG A 110 11.39 -10.74 3.25
CA ARG A 110 12.65 -10.67 3.99
C ARG A 110 13.86 -11.08 3.16
N GLU A 111 13.79 -12.23 2.51
CA GLU A 111 14.89 -12.79 1.73
C GLU A 111 15.27 -11.86 0.57
N THR A 112 14.27 -11.23 -0.07
CA THR A 112 14.51 -10.28 -1.16
C THR A 112 15.20 -9.03 -0.66
N LEU A 113 14.76 -8.45 0.46
CA LEU A 113 15.38 -7.26 1.05
C LEU A 113 16.80 -7.56 1.52
N GLU A 114 17.05 -8.70 2.19
CA GLU A 114 18.38 -9.12 2.62
C GLU A 114 19.36 -9.30 1.43
N ALA A 115 18.88 -9.83 0.31
CA ALA A 115 19.70 -9.98 -0.89
C ALA A 115 20.06 -8.65 -1.57
N LEU A 116 19.24 -7.62 -1.38
CA LEU A 116 19.48 -6.28 -1.94
C LEU A 116 20.33 -5.40 -1.02
N ALA A 117 20.26 -5.64 0.29
CA ALA A 117 20.94 -4.83 1.30
C ALA A 117 22.44 -4.77 1.05
N GLY A 118 23.00 -3.56 1.10
CA GLY A 118 24.43 -3.30 0.87
C GLY A 118 24.88 -3.33 -0.59
N ALA A 119 24.04 -3.86 -1.50
CA ALA A 119 24.29 -3.85 -2.95
C ALA A 119 23.56 -2.73 -3.66
N TYR A 120 22.38 -2.39 -3.17
CA TYR A 120 21.51 -1.32 -3.64
C TYR A 120 21.08 -0.43 -2.48
N ARG A 121 20.68 0.79 -2.77
CA ARG A 121 19.95 1.63 -1.82
C ARG A 121 18.50 1.16 -1.77
N VAL A 122 18.06 0.68 -0.63
CA VAL A 122 16.70 0.14 -0.43
C VAL A 122 15.85 1.17 0.31
N VAL A 123 14.74 1.59 -0.31
CA VAL A 123 13.88 2.66 0.23
C VAL A 123 12.45 2.14 0.37
N LEU A 124 11.88 2.25 1.57
CA LEU A 124 10.45 2.03 1.76
C LEU A 124 9.68 3.28 1.33
N ILE A 125 8.70 3.13 0.46
CA ILE A 125 7.86 4.25 -0.03
C ILE A 125 6.39 3.83 0.09
N THR A 126 5.72 4.29 1.15
CA THR A 126 4.36 3.86 1.47
C THR A 126 3.42 5.04 1.68
N LYS A 127 2.12 4.82 1.50
CA LYS A 127 1.04 5.75 1.88
C LYS A 127 0.42 5.30 3.19
N GLY A 128 -0.19 6.23 3.91
CA GLY A 128 -0.98 5.90 5.08
C GLY A 128 -0.75 6.86 6.25
N ASP A 129 -1.35 6.51 7.37
CA ASP A 129 -1.14 7.21 8.64
C ASP A 129 0.29 6.97 9.13
N LEU A 130 1.01 8.04 9.45
CA LEU A 130 2.40 7.99 9.87
C LEU A 130 2.60 7.01 11.05
N PHE A 131 1.80 7.15 12.08
CA PHE A 131 1.91 6.33 13.29
C PHE A 131 1.67 4.83 13.00
N ASP A 132 0.70 4.53 12.13
CA ASP A 132 0.38 3.15 11.76
C ASP A 132 1.48 2.52 10.90
N GLN A 133 2.00 3.26 9.91
CA GLN A 133 3.07 2.74 9.04
C GLN A 133 4.39 2.54 9.80
N GLU A 134 4.75 3.45 10.72
CA GLU A 134 5.91 3.27 11.59
C GLU A 134 5.75 2.04 12.50
N ARG A 135 4.56 1.84 13.08
CA ARG A 135 4.24 0.67 13.90
C ARG A 135 4.35 -0.62 13.08
N LYS A 136 3.75 -0.67 11.88
CA LYS A 136 3.82 -1.84 11.00
C LYS A 136 5.26 -2.17 10.61
N LEU A 137 6.04 -1.18 10.23
CA LEU A 137 7.45 -1.37 9.90
C LEU A 137 8.24 -1.95 11.08
N MET A 138 8.05 -1.43 12.28
CA MET A 138 8.69 -1.93 13.49
C MET A 138 8.29 -3.39 13.78
N GLN A 139 6.99 -3.71 13.69
CA GLN A 139 6.47 -5.05 13.97
C GLN A 139 6.86 -6.08 12.91
N SER A 140 7.03 -5.68 11.66
CA SER A 140 7.48 -6.56 10.58
C SER A 140 8.91 -7.10 10.79
N GLY A 141 9.70 -6.40 11.61
CA GLY A 141 11.13 -6.69 11.78
C GLY A 141 11.97 -6.46 10.52
N LEU A 142 11.46 -5.72 9.53
CA LEU A 142 12.15 -5.42 8.27
C LEU A 142 12.86 -4.05 8.30
N GLY A 143 12.65 -3.25 9.35
CA GLY A 143 13.11 -1.86 9.41
C GLY A 143 14.61 -1.65 9.12
N ASP A 144 15.46 -2.51 9.67
CA ASP A 144 16.92 -2.44 9.52
C ASP A 144 17.43 -2.78 8.11
N LEU A 145 16.53 -3.29 7.22
CA LEU A 145 16.86 -3.63 5.84
C LEU A 145 16.65 -2.44 4.88
N PHE A 146 16.11 -1.32 5.36
CA PHE A 146 15.90 -0.11 4.57
C PHE A 146 16.94 0.96 4.91
N ASP A 147 17.51 1.56 3.88
CA ASP A 147 18.37 2.75 4.03
C ASP A 147 17.58 4.02 4.31
N ALA A 148 16.31 4.05 3.89
CA ALA A 148 15.41 5.18 4.11
C ALA A 148 13.93 4.74 4.10
N VAL A 149 13.09 5.53 4.77
CA VAL A 149 11.65 5.34 4.87
C VAL A 149 10.95 6.65 4.53
N GLU A 150 10.06 6.61 3.54
CA GLU A 150 9.23 7.75 3.11
C GLU A 150 7.76 7.37 3.22
N ILE A 151 7.08 7.94 4.20
CA ILE A 151 5.62 7.82 4.35
C ILE A 151 5.01 9.07 3.71
N VAL A 152 4.33 8.88 2.58
CA VAL A 152 3.87 9.97 1.72
C VAL A 152 2.35 10.05 1.69
N SER A 153 1.81 11.25 1.47
CA SER A 153 0.35 11.44 1.33
C SER A 153 -0.17 10.85 0.02
N GLN A 154 0.60 11.00 -1.07
CA GLN A 154 0.25 10.50 -2.41
C GLN A 154 1.51 10.02 -3.13
N LYS A 155 1.36 8.94 -3.87
CA LYS A 155 2.39 8.38 -4.76
C LYS A 155 2.14 8.91 -6.18
N THR A 156 2.83 9.98 -6.52
CA THR A 156 2.78 10.65 -7.83
C THR A 156 4.15 10.62 -8.50
N ALA A 157 4.22 10.92 -9.80
CA ALA A 157 5.50 11.06 -10.50
C ALA A 157 6.43 12.06 -9.80
N ALA A 158 5.89 13.19 -9.33
CA ALA A 158 6.66 14.18 -8.57
C ALA A 158 7.18 13.64 -7.22
N THR A 159 6.38 12.81 -6.54
CA THR A 159 6.79 12.13 -5.30
C THR A 159 7.97 11.20 -5.57
N TYR A 160 7.90 10.35 -6.58
CA TYR A 160 8.99 9.43 -6.95
C TYR A 160 10.24 10.17 -7.38
N ALA A 161 10.11 11.23 -8.21
CA ALA A 161 11.23 12.06 -8.61
C ALA A 161 11.96 12.66 -7.40
N LYS A 162 11.20 13.16 -6.41
CA LYS A 162 11.76 13.72 -5.17
C LYS A 162 12.43 12.66 -4.30
N VAL A 163 11.78 11.51 -4.09
CA VAL A 163 12.30 10.43 -3.23
C VAL A 163 13.57 9.84 -3.82
N PHE A 164 13.57 9.48 -5.11
CA PHE A 164 14.73 8.89 -5.77
C PHE A 164 15.89 9.88 -5.97
N SER A 165 15.60 11.18 -6.06
CA SER A 165 16.64 12.21 -6.04
C SER A 165 17.26 12.40 -4.66
N ARG A 166 16.46 12.27 -3.58
CA ARG A 166 16.92 12.43 -2.20
C ARG A 166 17.73 11.23 -1.70
N HIS A 167 17.26 10.03 -2.00
CA HIS A 167 17.80 8.79 -1.43
C HIS A 167 18.62 7.95 -2.41
N GLY A 168 18.71 8.36 -3.66
CA GLY A 168 19.40 7.62 -4.71
C GLY A 168 20.13 8.53 -5.70
N GLU A 169 20.39 8.00 -6.88
CA GLU A 169 21.07 8.69 -7.99
C GLU A 169 20.08 9.18 -9.08
N GLY A 170 18.83 9.40 -8.70
CA GLY A 170 17.75 9.85 -9.57
C GLY A 170 16.89 8.72 -10.13
N VAL A 171 15.80 9.12 -10.80
CA VAL A 171 14.75 8.20 -11.26
C VAL A 171 15.23 7.19 -12.31
N GLU A 172 16.12 7.61 -13.20
CA GLU A 172 16.59 6.75 -14.30
C GLU A 172 17.37 5.53 -13.83
N ARG A 173 17.96 5.61 -12.62
CA ARG A 173 18.71 4.55 -11.96
C ARG A 173 17.94 3.90 -10.82
N SER A 174 16.63 4.09 -10.80
CA SER A 174 15.76 3.62 -9.73
C SER A 174 14.66 2.68 -10.25
N MET A 175 14.17 1.85 -9.36
CA MET A 175 13.06 0.93 -9.57
C MET A 175 12.07 1.05 -8.43
N MET A 176 10.77 1.07 -8.73
CA MET A 176 9.70 0.94 -7.74
C MET A 176 9.05 -0.43 -7.87
N VAL A 177 8.91 -1.13 -6.76
CA VAL A 177 8.30 -2.45 -6.66
C VAL A 177 7.07 -2.36 -5.77
N GLY A 178 5.92 -2.78 -6.28
CA GLY A 178 4.67 -2.70 -5.50
C GLY A 178 3.51 -3.46 -6.13
N ASN A 179 2.41 -3.56 -5.36
CA ASN A 179 1.20 -4.28 -5.74
C ASN A 179 0.13 -3.39 -6.40
N SER A 180 0.34 -2.09 -6.49
CA SER A 180 -0.61 -1.16 -7.10
C SER A 180 -0.10 -0.64 -8.43
N LEU A 181 -0.82 -0.96 -9.52
CA LEU A 181 -0.55 -0.33 -10.82
C LEU A 181 -0.73 1.19 -10.74
N ARG A 182 -1.78 1.65 -10.09
CA ARG A 182 -2.14 3.06 -10.01
C ARG A 182 -1.18 3.89 -9.16
N SER A 183 -0.74 3.37 -8.03
CA SER A 183 0.05 4.12 -7.06
C SER A 183 1.55 3.83 -7.14
N ASP A 184 1.95 2.60 -7.48
CA ASP A 184 3.37 2.23 -7.47
C ASP A 184 3.97 2.27 -8.87
N VAL A 185 3.30 1.62 -9.83
CA VAL A 185 3.90 1.31 -11.12
C VAL A 185 3.80 2.48 -12.09
N LEU A 186 2.59 2.94 -12.39
CA LEU A 186 2.38 3.99 -13.41
C LEU A 186 3.06 5.31 -13.06
N PRO A 187 2.94 5.87 -11.84
CA PRO A 187 3.59 7.13 -11.52
C PRO A 187 5.12 7.01 -11.39
N ALA A 188 5.64 5.82 -11.06
CA ALA A 188 7.08 5.58 -11.08
C ALA A 188 7.63 5.58 -12.51
N ILE A 189 6.93 4.93 -13.45
CA ILE A 189 7.28 4.95 -14.87
C ILE A 189 7.16 6.37 -15.45
N GLU A 190 6.10 7.09 -15.12
CA GLU A 190 5.92 8.49 -15.50
C GLU A 190 7.06 9.38 -15.03
N ALA A 191 7.59 9.13 -13.82
CA ALA A 191 8.77 9.81 -13.31
C ALA A 191 10.06 9.45 -14.05
N GLY A 192 10.10 8.35 -14.80
CA GLY A 192 11.26 7.86 -15.53
C GLY A 192 11.99 6.69 -14.84
N SER A 193 11.44 6.09 -13.79
CA SER A 193 12.02 4.91 -13.15
C SER A 193 11.43 3.61 -13.72
N TRP A 194 11.99 2.47 -13.34
CA TRP A 194 11.36 1.18 -13.54
C TRP A 194 10.17 1.03 -12.62
N GLY A 195 9.07 0.47 -13.13
CA GLY A 195 7.90 0.07 -12.37
C GLY A 195 7.72 -1.45 -12.42
N VAL A 196 7.81 -2.10 -11.27
CA VAL A 196 7.65 -3.56 -11.14
C VAL A 196 6.37 -3.85 -10.40
N PHE A 197 5.45 -4.49 -11.08
CA PHE A 197 4.17 -4.93 -10.54
C PHE A 197 4.28 -6.33 -9.96
N VAL A 198 3.97 -6.45 -8.68
CA VAL A 198 3.85 -7.72 -7.96
C VAL A 198 2.40 -7.84 -7.49
N PRO A 199 1.50 -8.50 -8.24
CA PRO A 199 0.09 -8.54 -7.93
C PRO A 199 -0.17 -9.23 -6.59
N HIS A 200 -1.09 -8.66 -5.80
CA HIS A 200 -1.65 -9.28 -4.61
C HIS A 200 -3.07 -9.81 -4.93
N GLU A 201 -3.48 -10.90 -4.27
CA GLU A 201 -4.80 -11.52 -4.51
C GLU A 201 -5.95 -10.57 -4.21
N LEU A 202 -5.78 -9.76 -3.15
CA LEU A 202 -6.73 -8.75 -2.74
C LEU A 202 -6.17 -7.38 -3.10
N THR A 203 -6.93 -6.63 -3.89
CA THR A 203 -6.55 -5.27 -4.27
C THR A 203 -7.75 -4.36 -4.10
N TRP A 204 -7.57 -3.28 -3.35
CA TRP A 204 -8.61 -2.27 -3.20
C TRP A 204 -9.02 -1.69 -4.56
N ALA A 205 -10.34 -1.55 -4.80
CA ALA A 205 -10.86 -1.10 -6.10
C ALA A 205 -10.27 0.23 -6.58
N ALA A 206 -9.90 1.12 -5.66
CA ALA A 206 -9.30 2.41 -5.96
C ALA A 206 -7.84 2.33 -6.47
N GLU A 207 -7.16 1.19 -6.31
CA GLU A 207 -5.77 0.95 -6.72
C GLU A 207 -5.66 0.24 -8.08
N HIS A 208 -6.79 -0.11 -8.69
CA HIS A 208 -6.81 -0.75 -10.01
C HIS A 208 -6.47 0.24 -11.12
N ALA A 209 -5.71 -0.21 -12.09
CA ALA A 209 -5.42 0.45 -13.36
C ALA A 209 -5.04 -0.60 -14.42
N ASP A 210 -4.97 -0.20 -15.67
CA ASP A 210 -4.49 -1.07 -16.75
C ASP A 210 -2.96 -1.15 -16.75
N GLU A 211 -2.43 -2.32 -17.14
CA GLU A 211 -0.98 -2.50 -17.29
C GLU A 211 -0.45 -1.66 -18.46
N PRO A 212 0.69 -0.97 -18.29
CA PRO A 212 1.29 -0.17 -19.36
C PRO A 212 2.07 -1.06 -20.35
N ALA A 213 1.34 -1.83 -21.17
CA ALA A 213 1.88 -2.87 -22.04
C ALA A 213 3.01 -2.38 -23.00
N ASP A 214 2.98 -1.11 -23.39
CA ASP A 214 3.97 -0.52 -24.31
C ASP A 214 5.21 0.08 -23.60
N SER A 215 5.25 0.06 -22.26
CA SER A 215 6.37 0.64 -21.52
C SER A 215 7.56 -0.31 -21.43
N VAL A 216 8.71 0.13 -21.94
CA VAL A 216 9.98 -0.61 -21.82
C VAL A 216 10.46 -0.72 -20.36
N ARG A 217 9.98 0.15 -19.46
CA ARG A 217 10.31 0.19 -18.04
C ARG A 217 9.29 -0.51 -17.15
N PHE A 218 8.34 -1.22 -17.73
CA PHE A 218 7.37 -2.03 -17.00
C PHE A 218 7.83 -3.48 -16.89
N ARG A 219 7.69 -4.07 -15.71
CA ARG A 219 7.80 -5.52 -15.52
C ARG A 219 6.71 -6.00 -14.57
N ARG A 220 6.24 -7.23 -14.83
CA ARG A 220 5.34 -7.95 -13.94
C ARG A 220 6.06 -9.17 -13.38
N LEU A 221 5.96 -9.40 -12.09
CA LEU A 221 6.45 -10.59 -11.41
C LEU A 221 5.28 -11.30 -10.73
N ASP A 222 5.35 -12.64 -10.65
CA ASP A 222 4.32 -13.40 -9.94
C ASP A 222 4.46 -13.27 -8.41
N HIS A 223 5.71 -13.03 -7.92
CA HIS A 223 6.02 -12.84 -6.51
C HIS A 223 7.40 -12.19 -6.34
N LEU A 224 7.67 -11.63 -5.16
CA LEU A 224 8.93 -10.92 -4.84
C LEU A 224 10.20 -11.76 -5.03
N GLY A 225 10.14 -13.08 -4.84
CA GLY A 225 11.29 -13.96 -5.03
C GLY A 225 11.88 -13.99 -6.44
N LYS A 226 11.17 -13.41 -7.44
CA LYS A 226 11.67 -13.25 -8.81
C LYS A 226 12.35 -11.89 -9.06
N LEU A 227 12.42 -11.01 -8.05
CA LEU A 227 12.97 -9.67 -8.24
C LEU A 227 14.49 -9.68 -8.50
N ILE A 228 15.24 -10.51 -7.79
CA ILE A 228 16.71 -10.57 -7.94
C ILE A 228 17.11 -10.98 -9.37
N PRO A 229 16.58 -12.09 -9.94
CA PRO A 229 16.84 -12.43 -11.35
C PRO A 229 16.45 -11.31 -12.33
N LEU A 230 15.33 -10.60 -12.09
CA LEU A 230 14.94 -9.47 -12.93
C LEU A 230 15.95 -8.32 -12.88
N ILE A 231 16.45 -7.98 -11.69
CA ILE A 231 17.45 -6.92 -11.54
C ILE A 231 18.75 -7.29 -12.26
N GLU A 232 19.17 -8.55 -12.20
CA GLU A 232 20.35 -9.05 -12.91
C GLU A 232 20.17 -9.02 -14.44
N GLU A 233 18.94 -9.19 -14.94
CA GLU A 233 18.62 -9.07 -16.38
C GLU A 233 18.66 -7.62 -16.87
N ILE A 234 18.21 -6.67 -16.02
CA ILE A 234 18.15 -5.23 -16.37
C ILE A 234 19.54 -4.57 -16.26
N GLY A 235 20.34 -5.01 -15.31
CA GLY A 235 21.52 -4.31 -14.84
C GLY A 235 22.83 -4.68 -15.25
#